data_ee3626666dcac99ab5c1546b65364953
#
_entry.id   ee3626666dcac99ab5c1546b65364953
#
_cell.length_a   1.000
_cell.length_b   1.000
_cell.length_c   1.000
_cell.angle_alpha   90.00
_cell.angle_beta   90.00
_cell.angle_gamma   90.00
#
_symmetry.space_group_name_H-M   'P 1'
#
loop_
_entity.id
_entity.type
_entity.pdbx_description
1 polymer ?
#
loop_
_entity_poly.entity_id
_entity_poly.type
_entity_poly.pdbx_seq_one_letter_code
_entity_poly.pdbx_strand_id
1 'polypeptide(L)'
;MTIDIYIMMGLPGSGKTTYCETHAKNKENIVEYLGQPLNLELKEEIYIDGLILTNKTLMRLIYEEIEPLKDYFSLEDINIKLHIVYFKENRKQCLVNDEYRMLQGKRTMNAEYSIKMMKFEYPDLSLFEDYDVELIKKDIYNCHLT
;
A
#
# COMPACT_ATOMS: atom_id res chain seq x y z
N MET A 1 -6.30 -4.97 -22.49
CA MET A 1 -5.17 -4.65 -21.61
C MET A 1 -5.65 -4.46 -20.18
N THR A 2 -4.95 -5.01 -19.23
CA THR A 2 -5.28 -4.88 -17.81
C THR A 2 -4.12 -4.17 -17.08
N ILE A 3 -4.46 -3.19 -16.26
CA ILE A 3 -3.50 -2.52 -15.39
C ILE A 3 -3.68 -3.05 -13.97
N ASP A 4 -2.59 -3.53 -13.39
CA ASP A 4 -2.58 -4.01 -12.02
C ASP A 4 -2.18 -2.88 -11.07
N ILE A 5 -3.05 -2.56 -10.11
CA ILE A 5 -2.78 -1.56 -9.08
C ILE A 5 -2.70 -2.26 -7.73
N TYR A 6 -1.52 -2.20 -7.11
CA TYR A 6 -1.23 -2.79 -5.81
C TYR A 6 -1.29 -1.71 -4.74
N ILE A 7 -2.13 -1.92 -3.73
CA ILE A 7 -2.33 -0.95 -2.65
C ILE A 7 -1.85 -1.58 -1.34
N MET A 8 -0.84 -0.96 -0.73
CA MET A 8 -0.24 -1.47 0.51
C MET A 8 -1.03 -1.00 1.72
N MET A 9 -1.44 -1.93 2.59
CA MET A 9 -2.06 -1.64 3.88
C MET A 9 -1.24 -2.27 4.99
N GLY A 10 -0.63 -1.45 5.83
CA GLY A 10 0.17 -1.93 6.94
C GLY A 10 0.70 -0.79 7.79
N LEU A 11 1.03 -1.10 9.03
CA LEU A 11 1.65 -0.16 9.94
C LEU A 11 3.08 0.17 9.49
N PRO A 12 3.66 1.30 9.94
CA PRO A 12 5.09 1.54 9.72
C PRO A 12 5.91 0.36 10.25
N GLY A 13 6.92 -0.05 9.51
CA GLY A 13 7.74 -1.21 9.86
C GLY A 13 7.16 -2.57 9.49
N SER A 14 6.03 -2.63 8.78
CA SER A 14 5.40 -3.90 8.40
C SER A 14 6.02 -4.57 7.17
N GLY A 15 6.79 -3.84 6.37
CA GLY A 15 7.41 -4.36 5.15
C GLY A 15 6.78 -3.89 3.85
N LYS A 16 5.93 -2.87 3.88
CA LYS A 16 5.25 -2.35 2.68
C LYS A 16 6.24 -1.91 1.60
N THR A 17 7.20 -1.07 1.96
CA THR A 17 8.20 -0.57 1.03
C THR A 17 9.05 -1.69 0.47
N THR A 18 9.47 -2.63 1.31
CA THR A 18 10.22 -3.81 0.88
C THR A 18 9.43 -4.64 -0.11
N TYR A 19 8.14 -4.84 0.14
CA TYR A 19 7.27 -5.56 -0.80
C TYR A 19 7.24 -4.89 -2.17
N CYS A 20 7.04 -3.56 -2.20
CA CYS A 20 7.02 -2.81 -3.44
C CYS A 20 8.34 -2.93 -4.20
N GLU A 21 9.46 -2.76 -3.51
CA GLU A 21 10.79 -2.81 -4.12
C GLU A 21 11.15 -4.19 -4.66
N THR A 22 10.66 -5.27 -4.03
CA THR A 22 10.96 -6.63 -4.46
C THR A 22 10.03 -7.13 -5.56
N HIS A 23 8.81 -6.61 -5.66
CA HIS A 23 7.81 -7.10 -6.61
C HIS A 23 7.64 -6.21 -7.85
N ALA A 24 7.87 -4.90 -7.74
CA ALA A 24 7.74 -4.01 -8.88
C ALA A 24 8.79 -4.31 -9.94
N LYS A 25 8.37 -4.39 -11.19
CA LYS A 25 9.27 -4.58 -12.33
C LYS A 25 10.21 -3.39 -12.51
N ASN A 26 9.75 -2.20 -12.15
CA ASN A 26 10.50 -0.97 -12.23
C ASN A 26 10.16 -0.10 -11.02
N LYS A 27 11.17 0.48 -10.38
CA LYS A 27 10.99 1.38 -9.24
C LYS A 27 10.13 2.61 -9.56
N GLU A 28 10.10 3.03 -10.81
CA GLU A 28 9.23 4.14 -11.25
C GLU A 28 7.75 3.81 -11.14
N ASN A 29 7.40 2.53 -11.01
CA ASN A 29 6.01 2.08 -10.83
C ASN A 29 5.54 2.19 -9.38
N ILE A 30 6.42 2.56 -8.46
CA ILE A 30 6.10 2.73 -7.05
C ILE A 30 5.81 4.20 -6.79
N VAL A 31 4.60 4.49 -6.29
CA VAL A 31 4.20 5.85 -5.92
C VAL A 31 3.85 5.89 -4.44
N GLU A 32 4.14 7.01 -3.79
CA GLU A 32 3.88 7.20 -2.38
C GLU A 32 2.63 8.05 -2.20
N TYR A 33 1.63 7.52 -1.47
CA TYR A 33 0.40 8.23 -1.16
C TYR A 33 0.42 8.72 0.29
N LEU A 34 0.53 10.04 0.44
CA LEU A 34 0.55 10.72 1.73
C LEU A 34 -0.64 11.66 1.92
N GLY A 35 -1.75 11.38 1.24
CA GLY A 35 -2.93 12.24 1.27
C GLY A 35 -2.88 13.39 0.27
N GLN A 36 -1.82 13.49 -0.53
CA GLN A 36 -1.71 14.45 -1.62
C GLN A 36 -2.19 13.81 -2.92
N PRO A 37 -2.69 14.59 -3.89
CA PRO A 37 -3.08 14.05 -5.18
C PRO A 37 -1.94 13.30 -5.86
N LEU A 38 -2.27 12.14 -6.43
CA LEU A 38 -1.35 11.35 -7.23
C LEU A 38 -1.59 11.66 -8.71
N ASN A 39 -0.53 11.86 -9.46
CA ASN A 39 -0.62 11.96 -10.91
C ASN A 39 -0.31 10.58 -11.50
N LEU A 40 -1.29 9.67 -11.42
CA LEU A 40 -1.11 8.32 -11.92
C LEU A 40 -1.06 8.32 -13.44
N GLU A 41 0.00 7.74 -13.98
CA GLU A 41 0.19 7.60 -15.41
C GLU A 41 -0.21 6.22 -15.88
N LEU A 42 -0.46 6.06 -17.18
CA LEU A 42 -0.75 4.78 -17.79
C LEU A 42 0.50 3.90 -17.76
N LYS A 43 0.48 2.87 -16.90
CA LYS A 43 1.54 1.89 -16.75
C LYS A 43 0.93 0.50 -16.60
N GLU A 44 1.68 -0.52 -16.95
CA GLU A 44 1.26 -1.91 -16.82
C GLU A 44 0.95 -2.28 -15.37
N GLU A 45 1.72 -1.74 -14.43
CA GLU A 45 1.54 -1.95 -13.00
C GLU A 45 1.81 -0.66 -12.23
N ILE A 46 1.12 -0.48 -11.12
CA ILE A 46 1.32 0.65 -10.20
C ILE A 46 1.31 0.09 -8.77
N TYR A 47 2.33 0.43 -7.99
CA TYR A 47 2.40 0.09 -6.57
C TYR A 47 2.20 1.35 -5.75
N ILE A 48 1.16 1.38 -4.93
CA ILE A 48 0.85 2.52 -4.07
C ILE A 48 1.25 2.20 -2.64
N ASP A 49 2.30 2.85 -2.17
CA ASP A 49 2.80 2.77 -0.80
C ASP A 49 2.35 4.01 -0.02
N GLY A 50 2.35 3.95 1.31
CA GLY A 50 2.05 5.11 2.15
C GLY A 50 1.04 4.81 3.25
N LEU A 51 0.30 5.86 3.68
CA LEU A 51 -0.55 5.81 4.85
C LEU A 51 -1.98 5.33 4.55
N ILE A 52 -2.15 4.06 4.18
CA ILE A 52 -3.48 3.48 3.93
C ILE A 52 -3.77 2.48 5.05
N LEU A 53 -4.31 2.96 6.17
CA LEU A 53 -4.44 2.18 7.40
C LEU A 53 -5.89 1.90 7.81
N THR A 54 -6.86 2.62 7.23
CA THR A 54 -8.27 2.45 7.54
C THR A 54 -9.08 2.30 6.27
N ASN A 55 -10.29 1.75 6.39
CA ASN A 55 -11.19 1.64 5.25
C ASN A 55 -11.61 3.00 4.69
N LYS A 56 -11.68 4.01 5.54
CA LYS A 56 -11.97 5.38 5.12
C LYS A 56 -10.87 5.93 4.20
N THR A 57 -9.61 5.77 4.57
CA THR A 57 -8.50 6.24 3.75
C THR A 57 -8.36 5.43 2.47
N LEU A 58 -8.64 4.12 2.53
CA LEU A 58 -8.66 3.25 1.36
C LEU A 58 -9.76 3.68 0.37
N MET A 59 -10.96 3.94 0.85
CA MET A 59 -12.07 4.44 0.03
C MET A 59 -11.73 5.78 -0.62
N ARG A 60 -11.11 6.66 0.13
CA ARG A 60 -10.71 7.98 -0.35
C ARG A 60 -9.70 7.86 -1.49
N LEU A 61 -8.70 6.99 -1.33
CA LEU A 61 -7.73 6.72 -2.38
C LEU A 61 -8.43 6.24 -3.66
N ILE A 62 -9.32 5.28 -3.53
CA ILE A 62 -10.02 4.71 -4.69
C ILE A 62 -10.91 5.76 -5.35
N TYR A 63 -11.71 6.48 -4.56
CA TYR A 63 -12.65 7.48 -5.08
C TYR A 63 -11.94 8.66 -5.73
N GLU A 64 -10.91 9.20 -5.10
CA GLU A 64 -10.23 10.43 -5.56
C GLU A 64 -9.17 10.16 -6.63
N GLU A 65 -8.50 9.01 -6.61
CA GLU A 65 -7.35 8.75 -7.47
C GLU A 65 -7.60 7.66 -8.52
N ILE A 66 -8.25 6.57 -8.12
CA ILE A 66 -8.40 5.40 -9.00
C ILE A 66 -9.66 5.50 -9.84
N GLU A 67 -10.78 5.96 -9.28
CA GLU A 67 -12.04 6.09 -10.01
C GLU A 67 -11.92 6.99 -11.26
N PRO A 68 -11.25 8.16 -11.18
CA PRO A 68 -11.03 8.97 -12.39
C PRO A 68 -10.22 8.25 -13.46
N LEU A 69 -9.24 7.42 -13.06
CA LEU A 69 -8.48 6.60 -14.00
C LEU A 69 -9.34 5.53 -14.65
N LYS A 70 -10.19 4.87 -13.87
CA LYS A 70 -11.09 3.84 -14.36
C LYS A 70 -12.00 4.41 -15.43
N ASP A 71 -12.57 5.58 -15.20
CA ASP A 71 -13.44 6.26 -16.16
C ASP A 71 -12.69 6.61 -17.45
N TYR A 72 -11.48 7.12 -17.32
CA TYR A 72 -10.62 7.45 -18.46
C TYR A 72 -10.24 6.19 -19.24
N PHE A 73 -9.81 5.13 -18.56
CA PHE A 73 -9.32 3.91 -19.19
C PHE A 73 -10.45 3.08 -19.81
N SER A 74 -11.68 3.21 -19.33
CA SER A 74 -12.82 2.52 -19.94
C SER A 74 -13.07 2.98 -21.38
N LEU A 75 -12.74 4.23 -21.69
CA LEU A 75 -12.83 4.78 -23.05
C LEU A 75 -11.78 4.16 -23.98
N GLU A 76 -10.67 3.68 -23.43
CA GLU A 76 -9.57 3.05 -24.17
C GLU A 76 -9.60 1.52 -24.10
N ASP A 77 -10.68 0.94 -23.60
CA ASP A 77 -10.85 -0.51 -23.42
C ASP A 77 -9.74 -1.11 -22.53
N ILE A 78 -9.39 -0.39 -21.46
CA ILE A 78 -8.39 -0.80 -20.47
C ILE A 78 -9.09 -1.10 -19.14
N ASN A 79 -8.82 -2.29 -18.60
CA ASN A 79 -9.39 -2.73 -17.33
C ASN A 79 -8.39 -2.49 -16.19
N ILE A 80 -8.92 -2.21 -15.00
CA ILE A 80 -8.12 -2.08 -13.77
C ILE A 80 -8.41 -3.27 -12.87
N LYS A 81 -7.36 -3.92 -12.39
CA LYS A 81 -7.43 -4.90 -11.33
C LYS A 81 -6.75 -4.36 -10.09
N LEU A 82 -7.46 -4.39 -8.96
CA LEU A 82 -6.94 -3.93 -7.68
C LEU A 82 -6.39 -5.11 -6.87
N HIS A 83 -5.21 -4.93 -6.31
CA HIS A 83 -4.60 -5.89 -5.39
C HIS A 83 -4.37 -5.17 -4.06
N ILE A 84 -5.12 -5.53 -3.04
CA ILE A 84 -4.92 -4.97 -1.71
C ILE A 84 -3.97 -5.90 -0.97
N VAL A 85 -2.77 -5.41 -0.69
CA VAL A 85 -1.74 -6.14 0.04
C VAL A 85 -1.83 -5.74 1.50
N TYR A 86 -2.41 -6.61 2.30
CA TYR A 86 -2.67 -6.39 3.72
C TYR A 86 -1.63 -7.09 4.57
N PHE A 87 -0.84 -6.30 5.31
CA PHE A 87 0.12 -6.80 6.28
C PHE A 87 -0.59 -6.93 7.63
N LYS A 88 -0.62 -8.14 8.16
CA LYS A 88 -1.33 -8.44 9.41
C LYS A 88 -0.82 -7.55 10.55
N GLU A 89 -1.73 -7.13 11.42
CA GLU A 89 -1.39 -6.28 12.54
C GLU A 89 -0.49 -7.02 13.54
N ASN A 90 0.72 -6.50 13.73
CA ASN A 90 1.66 -6.98 14.74
C ASN A 90 2.54 -5.80 15.17
N ARG A 91 2.01 -5.00 16.09
CA ARG A 91 2.67 -3.77 16.53
C ARG A 91 4.02 -4.03 17.20
N LYS A 92 4.12 -5.14 17.94
CA LYS A 92 5.37 -5.52 18.61
C LYS A 92 6.48 -5.77 17.58
N GLN A 93 6.20 -6.53 16.53
CA GLN A 93 7.19 -6.79 15.48
C GLN A 93 7.51 -5.53 14.68
N CYS A 94 6.52 -4.67 14.44
CA CYS A 94 6.75 -3.39 13.77
C CYS A 94 7.71 -2.50 14.56
N LEU A 95 7.59 -2.47 15.89
CA LEU A 95 8.52 -1.73 16.74
C LEU A 95 9.95 -2.27 16.66
N VAL A 96 10.09 -3.59 16.65
CA VAL A 96 11.41 -4.24 16.49
C VAL A 96 12.02 -3.88 15.14
N ASN A 97 11.26 -3.95 14.07
CA ASN A 97 11.72 -3.61 12.73
C ASN A 97 12.12 -2.13 12.61
N ASP A 98 11.34 -1.24 13.22
CA ASP A 98 11.62 0.20 13.21
C ASP A 98 12.94 0.52 13.93
N GLU A 99 13.13 -0.06 15.12
CA GLU A 99 14.37 0.09 15.86
C GLU A 99 15.58 -0.42 15.07
N TYR A 100 15.44 -1.58 14.43
CA TYR A 100 16.50 -2.15 13.60
C TYR A 100 16.88 -1.20 12.46
N ARG A 101 15.91 -0.59 11.79
CA ARG A 101 16.14 0.39 10.72
C ARG A 101 16.83 1.65 11.24
N MET A 102 16.46 2.12 12.43
CA MET A 102 17.11 3.26 13.07
C MET A 102 18.59 2.97 13.35
N LEU A 103 18.88 1.79 13.89
CA LEU A 103 20.25 1.36 14.19
C LEU A 103 21.12 1.23 12.93
N GLN A 104 20.51 0.92 11.81
CA GLN A 104 21.20 0.83 10.52
C GLN A 104 21.32 2.16 9.78
N GLY A 105 20.85 3.25 10.38
CA GLY A 105 20.89 4.56 9.76
C GLY A 105 19.94 4.75 8.57
N LYS A 106 19.00 3.84 8.37
CA LYS A 106 18.02 3.91 7.27
C LYS A 106 16.89 4.89 7.52
N ARG A 107 16.72 5.31 8.79
CA ARG A 107 15.72 6.29 9.20
C ARG A 107 16.34 7.23 10.21
N THR A 108 15.97 8.51 10.14
CA THR A 108 16.43 9.54 11.07
C THR A 108 15.46 9.77 12.22
N MET A 109 14.19 9.34 12.08
CA MET A 109 13.16 9.45 13.10
C MET A 109 12.47 8.10 13.28
N ASN A 110 12.22 7.70 14.53
CA ASN A 110 11.47 6.48 14.78
C ASN A 110 9.98 6.69 14.58
N ALA A 111 9.27 5.61 14.29
CA ALA A 111 7.83 5.60 14.12
C ALA A 111 7.11 4.99 15.34
N GLU A 112 7.75 4.97 16.51
CA GLU A 112 7.22 4.30 17.71
C GLU A 112 5.82 4.78 18.06
N TYR A 113 5.61 6.09 18.13
CA TYR A 113 4.30 6.65 18.46
C TYR A 113 3.25 6.22 17.44
N SER A 114 3.57 6.35 16.15
CA SER A 114 2.65 5.96 15.08
C SER A 114 2.32 4.47 15.14
N ILE A 115 3.31 3.61 15.34
CA ILE A 115 3.09 2.15 15.44
C ILE A 115 2.17 1.81 16.61
N LYS A 116 2.34 2.48 17.76
CA LYS A 116 1.53 2.23 18.94
C LYS A 116 0.12 2.79 18.86
N MET A 117 -0.04 3.95 18.23
CA MET A 117 -1.26 4.76 18.34
C MET A 117 -2.10 4.83 17.08
N MET A 118 -1.56 4.54 15.90
CA MET A 118 -2.33 4.65 14.67
C MET A 118 -3.47 3.64 14.62
N LYS A 119 -4.63 4.09 14.16
CA LYS A 119 -5.76 3.21 13.89
C LYS A 119 -5.45 2.38 12.64
N PHE A 120 -5.69 1.09 12.73
CA PHE A 120 -5.44 0.14 11.66
C PHE A 120 -6.62 -0.80 11.54
N GLU A 121 -7.14 -0.97 10.33
CA GLU A 121 -8.35 -1.76 10.09
C GLU A 121 -8.10 -2.85 9.05
N TYR A 122 -8.83 -3.96 9.19
CA TYR A 122 -8.90 -4.98 8.15
C TYR A 122 -9.69 -4.42 6.95
N PRO A 123 -9.21 -4.62 5.71
CA PRO A 123 -9.88 -4.07 4.53
C PRO A 123 -11.25 -4.69 4.30
N ASP A 124 -12.23 -3.85 4.09
CA ASP A 124 -13.60 -4.25 3.73
C ASP A 124 -13.78 -4.22 2.22
N LEU A 125 -13.65 -5.38 1.59
CA LEU A 125 -13.70 -5.49 0.14
C LEU A 125 -15.11 -5.28 -0.42
N SER A 126 -16.16 -5.37 0.40
CA SER A 126 -17.53 -5.12 -0.05
C SER A 126 -17.74 -3.66 -0.50
N LEU A 127 -16.84 -2.76 -0.10
CA LEU A 127 -16.88 -1.36 -0.52
C LEU A 127 -16.46 -1.16 -1.99
N PHE A 128 -15.89 -2.18 -2.63
CA PHE A 128 -15.32 -2.08 -3.98
C PHE A 128 -15.94 -3.10 -4.93
N GLU A 129 -17.25 -3.26 -4.87
CA GLU A 129 -17.98 -4.25 -5.67
C GLU A 129 -17.86 -4.02 -7.18
N ASP A 130 -17.64 -2.77 -7.59
CA ASP A 130 -17.51 -2.40 -9.00
C ASP A 130 -16.10 -2.65 -9.56
N TYR A 131 -15.20 -3.19 -8.75
CA TYR A 131 -13.82 -3.46 -9.14
C TYR A 131 -13.52 -4.95 -9.08
N ASP A 132 -12.61 -5.39 -9.94
CA ASP A 132 -11.96 -6.68 -9.78
C ASP A 132 -10.89 -6.52 -8.69
N VAL A 133 -11.12 -7.12 -7.52
CA VAL A 133 -10.28 -6.93 -6.34
C VAL A 133 -9.78 -8.27 -5.82
N GLU A 134 -8.48 -8.33 -5.56
CA GLU A 134 -7.83 -9.46 -4.89
C GLU A 134 -7.25 -8.98 -3.55
N LEU A 135 -7.46 -9.76 -2.50
CA LEU A 135 -6.83 -9.50 -1.19
C LEU A 135 -5.65 -10.43 -1.01
N ILE A 136 -4.47 -9.86 -0.85
CA ILE A 136 -3.24 -10.58 -0.57
C ILE A 136 -2.87 -10.34 0.89
N LYS A 137 -2.96 -11.39 1.72
CA LYS A 137 -2.58 -11.31 3.14
C LYS A 137 -1.11 -11.65 3.29
N LYS A 138 -0.37 -10.80 3.99
CA LYS A 138 1.05 -11.00 4.24
C LYS A 138 1.34 -11.00 5.73
N ASP A 139 2.26 -11.88 6.14
CA ASP A 139 2.87 -11.77 7.45
C ASP A 139 3.82 -10.59 7.47
N ILE A 140 3.99 -10.00 8.65
CA ILE A 140 4.88 -8.86 8.81
C ILE A 140 6.32 -9.29 8.56
N TYR A 141 7.04 -8.44 7.84
CA TYR A 141 8.49 -8.59 7.66
C TYR A 141 9.17 -8.73 9.02
N ASN A 142 10.12 -9.65 9.11
CA ASN A 142 10.92 -9.83 10.32
C ASN A 142 12.39 -9.60 9.99
N CYS A 143 12.93 -8.49 10.51
CA CYS A 143 14.30 -8.06 10.23
C CYS A 143 15.37 -9.06 10.70
N HIS A 144 15.03 -9.95 11.65
CA HIS A 144 15.96 -10.96 12.16
C HIS A 144 15.98 -12.26 11.36
N LEU A 145 15.06 -12.42 10.40
CA LEU A 145 14.96 -13.61 9.56
C LEU A 145 15.59 -13.45 8.17
N THR A 146 16.11 -12.28 7.88
CA THR A 146 16.70 -11.98 6.55
C THR A 146 18.20 -11.97 6.57
#